data_dbbec13fad303e9bb3ada6c4ae117869
#
_entry.id   dbbec13fad303e9bb3ada6c4ae117869
#
_cell.length_a   1.000
_cell.length_b   1.000
_cell.length_c   1.000
_cell.angle_alpha   90.00
_cell.angle_beta   90.00
_cell.angle_gamma   90.00
#
_symmetry.space_group_name_H-M   'P 1'
#
loop_
_entity.id
_entity.type
_entity.pdbx_description
1 polymer ?
#
loop_
_entity_poly.entity_id
_entity_poly.type
_entity_poly.pdbx_seq_one_letter_code
_entity_poly.pdbx_strand_id
1 'polypeptide(L)'
;MSGYASLKEEAWSANREIPVRGLALYTWGNVSAFDPQKGVFAIKPSGVPYLDLKPEDMVIIDLEGKVVEGTLNPSSDTPTHAVLYREFAVNGAALVRGIIHTHSTYAVAWAQACRSIPLFGTTHADHIPIAVPCTPYLSREAVERGYELETGNLIVETFRKGLAGTVDSHSSVEGSGISGSGLVAPLDPDKVSMVLVGGHGPFAWGPSAAKAVYNGAVLEEIARMAALTLQINPSAMPLPDYIVNKHYQRKHGPDAYYGQTSPVSSK
;
A
#
# COMPACT_ATOMS: atom_id res chain seq x y z
N MET A 1 -11.18 -12.31 28.37
CA MET A 1 -10.45 -12.19 27.08
C MET A 1 -10.72 -10.79 26.56
N SER A 2 -9.71 -10.12 26.00
CA SER A 2 -9.87 -8.80 25.40
C SER A 2 -10.91 -8.85 24.27
N GLY A 3 -11.77 -7.81 24.18
CA GLY A 3 -12.71 -7.66 23.07
C GLY A 3 -12.05 -7.46 21.70
N TYR A 4 -10.71 -7.39 21.67
CA TYR A 4 -9.87 -7.18 20.48
C TYR A 4 -8.95 -8.37 20.14
N ALA A 5 -9.12 -9.53 20.81
CA ALA A 5 -8.21 -10.67 20.66
C ALA A 5 -8.06 -11.13 19.19
N SER A 6 -9.16 -11.24 18.45
CA SER A 6 -9.13 -11.62 17.03
C SER A 6 -8.42 -10.60 16.15
N LEU A 7 -8.59 -9.29 16.43
CA LEU A 7 -7.95 -8.22 15.69
C LEU A 7 -6.43 -8.19 15.94
N LYS A 8 -6.02 -8.41 17.20
CA LYS A 8 -4.61 -8.54 17.56
C LYS A 8 -3.96 -9.76 16.90
N GLU A 9 -4.65 -10.90 16.88
CA GLU A 9 -4.18 -12.12 16.21
C GLU A 9 -3.98 -11.91 14.72
N GLU A 10 -4.94 -11.26 14.02
CA GLU A 10 -4.83 -10.92 12.61
C GLU A 10 -3.60 -10.04 12.34
N ALA A 11 -3.44 -8.95 13.09
CA ALA A 11 -2.31 -8.05 12.91
C ALA A 11 -0.97 -8.71 13.24
N TRP A 12 -0.91 -9.51 14.31
CA TRP A 12 0.28 -10.28 14.70
C TRP A 12 0.69 -11.27 13.61
N SER A 13 -0.24 -12.10 13.17
CA SER A 13 0.02 -13.10 12.12
C SER A 13 0.57 -12.46 10.86
N ALA A 14 -0.02 -11.34 10.41
CA ALA A 14 0.43 -10.60 9.25
C ALA A 14 1.84 -10.00 9.44
N ASN A 15 2.16 -9.46 10.62
CA ASN A 15 3.50 -8.95 10.90
C ASN A 15 4.57 -10.05 10.86
N ARG A 16 4.24 -11.26 11.30
CA ARG A 16 5.15 -12.42 11.25
C ARG A 16 5.52 -12.83 9.83
N GLU A 17 4.69 -12.53 8.84
CA GLU A 17 4.99 -12.82 7.43
C GLU A 17 6.00 -11.85 6.80
N ILE A 18 6.17 -10.63 7.32
CA ILE A 18 7.08 -9.63 6.75
C ILE A 18 8.51 -10.18 6.57
N PRO A 19 9.19 -10.66 7.62
CA PRO A 19 10.54 -11.21 7.49
C PRO A 19 10.58 -12.51 6.69
N VAL A 20 9.55 -13.35 6.76
CA VAL A 20 9.46 -14.60 5.99
C VAL A 20 9.47 -14.33 4.48
N ARG A 21 8.88 -13.22 4.05
CA ARG A 21 8.86 -12.77 2.65
C ARG A 21 10.04 -11.88 2.26
N GLY A 22 11.00 -11.65 3.17
CA GLY A 22 12.16 -10.82 2.90
C GLY A 22 11.84 -9.33 2.71
N LEU A 23 10.72 -8.85 3.27
CA LEU A 23 10.25 -7.47 3.11
C LEU A 23 10.85 -6.51 4.15
N ALA A 24 11.49 -7.01 5.19
CA ALA A 24 12.14 -6.19 6.19
C ALA A 24 13.31 -6.90 6.85
N LEU A 25 14.26 -6.09 7.32
CA LEU A 25 15.34 -6.48 8.20
C LEU A 25 15.00 -6.03 9.63
N TYR A 26 15.46 -6.78 10.62
CA TYR A 26 15.30 -6.46 12.05
C TYR A 26 13.84 -6.17 12.44
N THR A 27 13.53 -4.93 12.83
CA THR A 27 12.21 -4.46 13.31
C THR A 27 11.54 -3.50 12.34
N TRP A 28 12.16 -3.29 11.16
CA TRP A 28 11.67 -2.31 10.18
C TRP A 28 10.36 -2.73 9.55
N GLY A 29 9.47 -1.74 9.41
CA GLY A 29 8.15 -1.99 8.86
C GLY A 29 7.14 -2.55 9.89
N ASN A 30 5.89 -2.56 9.48
CA ASN A 30 4.76 -3.00 10.30
C ASN A 30 3.54 -3.27 9.43
N VAL A 31 2.61 -4.02 10.01
CA VAL A 31 1.25 -4.22 9.48
C VAL A 31 0.25 -3.86 10.56
N SER A 32 -0.85 -3.24 10.15
CA SER A 32 -2.03 -3.05 10.99
C SER A 32 -3.26 -3.77 10.42
N ALA A 33 -4.21 -4.08 11.29
CA ALA A 33 -5.53 -4.61 10.96
C ALA A 33 -6.62 -3.71 11.53
N PHE A 34 -7.65 -3.37 10.75
CA PHE A 34 -8.70 -2.42 11.11
C PHE A 34 -10.06 -3.09 11.28
N ASP A 35 -10.71 -2.84 12.39
CA ASP A 35 -12.11 -3.19 12.68
C ASP A 35 -13.01 -1.96 12.46
N PRO A 36 -13.72 -1.86 11.32
CA PRO A 36 -14.56 -0.71 11.02
C PRO A 36 -15.81 -0.62 11.91
N GLN A 37 -16.24 -1.72 12.55
CA GLN A 37 -17.39 -1.71 13.43
C GLN A 37 -17.06 -1.06 14.77
N LYS A 38 -15.81 -1.20 15.22
CA LYS A 38 -15.32 -0.61 16.46
C LYS A 38 -14.56 0.71 16.24
N GLY A 39 -14.21 1.04 14.98
CA GLY A 39 -13.43 2.24 14.67
C GLY A 39 -12.01 2.20 15.23
N VAL A 40 -11.39 1.01 15.33
CA VAL A 40 -10.06 0.82 15.89
C VAL A 40 -9.22 -0.09 15.02
N PHE A 41 -7.89 0.03 15.11
CA PHE A 41 -6.96 -0.90 14.47
C PHE A 41 -5.92 -1.43 15.46
N ALA A 42 -5.44 -2.65 15.21
CA ALA A 42 -4.31 -3.23 15.91
C ALA A 42 -3.04 -2.99 15.09
N ILE A 43 -1.97 -2.55 15.73
CA ILE A 43 -0.68 -2.29 15.08
C ILE A 43 0.47 -2.86 15.90
N LYS A 44 1.57 -3.21 15.22
CA LYS A 44 2.81 -3.70 15.83
C LYS A 44 3.41 -2.65 16.77
N PRO A 45 3.88 -3.05 17.97
CA PRO A 45 4.65 -2.16 18.83
C PRO A 45 6.00 -1.82 18.21
N SER A 46 6.48 -0.62 18.52
CA SER A 46 7.78 -0.11 18.08
C SER A 46 8.93 -0.95 18.66
N GLY A 47 9.95 -1.26 17.83
CA GLY A 47 11.19 -1.86 18.28
C GLY A 47 11.13 -3.33 18.72
N VAL A 48 9.97 -3.98 18.75
CA VAL A 48 9.85 -5.40 19.10
C VAL A 48 10.24 -6.28 17.91
N PRO A 49 11.21 -7.21 18.06
CA PRO A 49 11.60 -8.13 16.99
C PRO A 49 10.42 -9.02 16.57
N TYR A 50 10.34 -9.32 15.28
CA TYR A 50 9.22 -10.13 14.73
C TYR A 50 9.10 -11.52 15.34
N LEU A 51 10.24 -12.14 15.71
CA LEU A 51 10.25 -13.49 16.30
C LEU A 51 9.76 -13.52 17.75
N ASP A 52 9.94 -12.42 18.47
CA ASP A 52 9.54 -12.26 19.87
C ASP A 52 8.12 -11.75 20.02
N LEU A 53 7.54 -11.22 18.93
CA LEU A 53 6.22 -10.61 18.90
C LEU A 53 5.12 -11.64 19.20
N LYS A 54 4.21 -11.28 20.10
CA LYS A 54 3.03 -12.06 20.48
C LYS A 54 1.74 -11.30 20.15
N PRO A 55 0.60 -11.99 20.01
CA PRO A 55 -0.68 -11.32 19.77
C PRO A 55 -1.02 -10.27 20.84
N GLU A 56 -0.70 -10.54 22.11
CA GLU A 56 -0.97 -9.66 23.24
C GLU A 56 -0.19 -8.35 23.16
N ASP A 57 0.97 -8.34 22.51
CA ASP A 57 1.83 -7.16 22.35
C ASP A 57 1.24 -6.14 21.37
N MET A 58 0.31 -6.56 20.51
CA MET A 58 -0.31 -5.65 19.54
C MET A 58 -1.10 -4.55 20.25
N VAL A 59 -0.89 -3.31 19.83
CA VAL A 59 -1.50 -2.12 20.43
C VAL A 59 -2.77 -1.75 19.65
N ILE A 60 -3.88 -1.52 20.37
CA ILE A 60 -5.15 -1.09 19.80
C ILE A 60 -5.21 0.44 19.82
N ILE A 61 -5.48 1.01 18.65
CA ILE A 61 -5.46 2.45 18.39
C ILE A 61 -6.80 2.86 17.78
N ASP A 62 -7.35 4.01 18.18
CA ASP A 62 -8.50 4.63 17.50
C ASP A 62 -8.05 5.45 16.26
N LEU A 63 -9.00 5.96 15.51
CA LEU A 63 -8.71 6.72 14.28
C LEU A 63 -8.12 8.12 14.56
N GLU A 64 -8.15 8.59 15.80
CA GLU A 64 -7.50 9.80 16.29
C GLU A 64 -6.05 9.56 16.70
N GLY A 65 -5.60 8.28 16.67
CA GLY A 65 -4.23 7.88 17.02
C GLY A 65 -4.03 7.64 18.52
N LYS A 66 -5.11 7.55 19.30
CA LYS A 66 -5.05 7.32 20.75
C LYS A 66 -5.02 5.82 21.05
N VAL A 67 -4.17 5.42 22.00
CA VAL A 67 -4.13 4.05 22.52
C VAL A 67 -5.42 3.73 23.28
N VAL A 68 -6.14 2.72 22.81
CA VAL A 68 -7.36 2.19 23.43
C VAL A 68 -7.02 1.00 24.33
N GLU A 69 -6.11 0.12 23.90
CA GLU A 69 -5.64 -1.03 24.67
C GLU A 69 -4.20 -1.37 24.29
N GLY A 70 -3.40 -1.69 25.28
CA GLY A 70 -1.98 -2.07 25.16
C GLY A 70 -1.10 -1.27 26.11
N THR A 71 0.08 -1.80 26.44
CA THR A 71 1.05 -1.18 27.36
C THR A 71 2.35 -0.79 26.67
N LEU A 72 2.57 -1.30 25.45
CA LEU A 72 3.75 -1.00 24.64
C LEU A 72 3.52 0.25 23.80
N ASN A 73 4.61 0.93 23.44
CA ASN A 73 4.56 2.04 22.50
C ASN A 73 4.20 1.49 21.10
N PRO A 74 3.16 2.01 20.44
CA PRO A 74 2.83 1.59 19.07
C PRO A 74 3.93 2.00 18.09
N SER A 75 3.90 1.43 16.87
CA SER A 75 4.77 1.86 15.77
C SER A 75 4.73 3.37 15.57
N SER A 76 5.85 3.99 15.22
CA SER A 76 5.92 5.39 14.82
C SER A 76 4.96 5.73 13.67
N ASP A 77 4.70 4.77 12.78
CA ASP A 77 3.82 4.95 11.62
C ASP A 77 2.32 4.98 11.97
N THR A 78 1.97 4.82 13.25
CA THR A 78 0.57 4.85 13.72
C THR A 78 -0.23 6.04 13.17
N PRO A 79 0.28 7.29 13.17
CA PRO A 79 -0.46 8.43 12.62
C PRO A 79 -0.73 8.29 11.10
N THR A 80 0.22 7.75 10.34
CA THR A 80 0.04 7.47 8.91
C THR A 80 -1.09 6.48 8.69
N HIS A 81 -1.09 5.35 9.42
CA HIS A 81 -2.13 4.33 9.32
C HIS A 81 -3.51 4.87 9.71
N ALA A 82 -3.60 5.66 10.78
CA ALA A 82 -4.86 6.30 11.20
C ALA A 82 -5.44 7.21 10.12
N VAL A 83 -4.60 8.04 9.48
CA VAL A 83 -5.03 8.90 8.36
C VAL A 83 -5.55 8.05 7.20
N LEU A 84 -4.82 7.01 6.79
CA LEU A 84 -5.22 6.18 5.65
C LEU A 84 -6.52 5.43 5.92
N TYR A 85 -6.73 4.88 7.13
CA TYR A 85 -8.01 4.26 7.48
C TYR A 85 -9.16 5.27 7.49
N ARG A 86 -8.96 6.43 8.07
CA ARG A 86 -9.99 7.48 8.12
C ARG A 86 -10.38 7.94 6.72
N GLU A 87 -9.39 8.24 5.87
CA GLU A 87 -9.63 8.87 4.58
C GLU A 87 -10.00 7.88 3.48
N PHE A 88 -9.45 6.66 3.49
CA PHE A 88 -9.76 5.65 2.48
C PHE A 88 -10.92 4.74 2.91
N ALA A 89 -10.85 4.16 4.12
CA ALA A 89 -11.85 3.18 4.54
C ALA A 89 -13.15 3.82 5.06
N VAL A 90 -13.07 4.87 5.87
CA VAL A 90 -14.25 5.49 6.49
C VAL A 90 -14.82 6.57 5.58
N ASN A 91 -14.04 7.61 5.28
CA ASN A 91 -14.52 8.73 4.46
C ASN A 91 -14.61 8.37 2.97
N GLY A 92 -13.68 7.56 2.46
CA GLY A 92 -13.64 7.11 1.06
C GLY A 92 -14.48 5.88 0.75
N ALA A 93 -14.96 5.16 1.77
CA ALA A 93 -15.69 3.89 1.66
C ALA A 93 -14.95 2.78 0.89
N ALA A 94 -13.62 2.89 0.72
CA ALA A 94 -12.81 1.85 0.11
C ALA A 94 -12.63 0.65 1.05
N LEU A 95 -12.44 -0.55 0.50
CA LEU A 95 -12.28 -1.78 1.28
C LEU A 95 -10.85 -1.92 1.81
N VAL A 96 -10.42 -0.97 2.65
CA VAL A 96 -9.10 -0.95 3.29
C VAL A 96 -9.24 -1.40 4.74
N ARG A 97 -8.81 -2.63 5.06
CA ARG A 97 -8.84 -3.20 6.42
C ARG A 97 -7.49 -3.67 6.91
N GLY A 98 -6.48 -3.64 6.06
CA GLY A 98 -5.09 -3.88 6.42
C GLY A 98 -4.19 -2.91 5.68
N ILE A 99 -3.15 -2.42 6.35
CA ILE A 99 -2.12 -1.56 5.78
C ILE A 99 -0.76 -2.13 6.17
N ILE A 100 0.16 -2.17 5.21
CA ILE A 100 1.57 -2.53 5.42
C ILE A 100 2.46 -1.36 5.02
N HIS A 101 3.47 -1.11 5.85
CA HIS A 101 4.65 -0.31 5.51
C HIS A 101 5.90 -1.16 5.65
N THR A 102 6.85 -1.03 4.72
CA THR A 102 8.14 -1.71 4.78
C THR A 102 9.26 -0.83 4.27
N HIS A 103 10.50 -1.29 4.51
CA HIS A 103 11.70 -0.74 3.87
C HIS A 103 12.33 -1.78 2.93
N SER A 104 11.49 -2.44 2.14
CA SER A 104 11.92 -3.45 1.17
C SER A 104 12.76 -2.82 0.05
N THR A 105 13.83 -3.50 -0.35
CA THR A 105 14.98 -2.92 -1.04
C THR A 105 14.63 -2.22 -2.36
N TYR A 106 13.89 -2.90 -3.24
CA TYR A 106 13.61 -2.36 -4.57
C TYR A 106 12.55 -1.26 -4.54
N ALA A 107 11.50 -1.44 -3.76
CA ALA A 107 10.47 -0.41 -3.59
C ALA A 107 11.07 0.87 -2.95
N VAL A 108 11.93 0.73 -1.94
CA VAL A 108 12.67 1.87 -1.36
C VAL A 108 13.59 2.52 -2.38
N ALA A 109 14.30 1.75 -3.22
CA ALA A 109 15.17 2.32 -4.25
C ALA A 109 14.39 3.22 -5.23
N TRP A 110 13.19 2.80 -5.66
CA TRP A 110 12.29 3.64 -6.47
C TRP A 110 11.81 4.88 -5.70
N ALA A 111 11.43 4.73 -4.42
CA ALA A 111 11.03 5.84 -3.56
C ALA A 111 12.17 6.86 -3.38
N GLN A 112 13.40 6.41 -3.14
CA GLN A 112 14.60 7.26 -3.04
C GLN A 112 14.92 7.96 -4.35
N ALA A 113 14.72 7.28 -5.49
CA ALA A 113 14.86 7.89 -6.81
C ALA A 113 13.72 8.89 -7.12
N CYS A 114 12.73 8.98 -6.25
CA CYS A 114 11.54 9.82 -6.40
C CYS A 114 10.86 9.58 -7.77
N ARG A 115 10.62 8.29 -8.09
CA ARG A 115 10.03 7.87 -9.38
C ARG A 115 8.93 6.83 -9.17
N SER A 116 7.85 6.98 -9.95
CA SER A 116 6.81 5.96 -10.07
C SER A 116 7.37 4.68 -10.71
N ILE A 117 6.84 3.51 -10.33
CA ILE A 117 7.24 2.24 -10.95
C ILE A 117 6.44 2.06 -12.24
N PRO A 118 7.08 2.08 -13.43
CA PRO A 118 6.37 1.92 -14.69
C PRO A 118 5.70 0.55 -14.83
N LEU A 119 4.55 0.50 -15.48
CA LEU A 119 3.84 -0.74 -15.76
C LEU A 119 4.44 -1.43 -16.99
N PHE A 120 5.49 -2.24 -16.79
CA PHE A 120 6.18 -2.92 -17.89
C PHE A 120 5.62 -4.32 -18.21
N GLY A 121 4.99 -4.99 -17.24
CA GLY A 121 4.66 -6.40 -17.41
C GLY A 121 3.28 -6.79 -16.89
N THR A 122 2.83 -7.96 -17.34
CA THR A 122 1.52 -8.50 -17.02
C THR A 122 1.35 -8.85 -15.54
N THR A 123 2.45 -9.20 -14.84
CA THR A 123 2.42 -9.39 -13.39
C THR A 123 1.98 -8.12 -12.66
N HIS A 124 2.48 -6.95 -13.08
CA HIS A 124 2.05 -5.66 -12.56
C HIS A 124 0.57 -5.39 -12.92
N ALA A 125 0.22 -5.54 -14.21
CA ALA A 125 -1.14 -5.33 -14.70
C ALA A 125 -2.20 -6.22 -14.03
N ASP A 126 -1.81 -7.40 -13.57
CA ASP A 126 -2.71 -8.29 -12.82
C ASP A 126 -3.11 -7.74 -11.44
N HIS A 127 -2.45 -6.71 -10.92
CA HIS A 127 -2.68 -6.18 -9.58
C HIS A 127 -3.18 -4.74 -9.58
N ILE A 128 -2.56 -3.86 -10.37
CA ILE A 128 -3.03 -2.47 -10.54
C ILE A 128 -2.91 -2.08 -12.03
N PRO A 129 -3.86 -1.25 -12.54
CA PRO A 129 -3.95 -0.95 -13.98
C PRO A 129 -3.11 0.26 -14.42
N ILE A 130 -2.30 0.83 -13.54
CA ILE A 130 -1.46 2.01 -13.79
C ILE A 130 -0.05 1.79 -13.21
N ALA A 131 0.87 2.70 -13.50
CA ALA A 131 2.14 2.77 -12.78
C ALA A 131 1.92 2.90 -11.26
N VAL A 132 2.79 2.30 -10.43
CA VAL A 132 2.72 2.53 -8.97
C VAL A 132 3.06 3.99 -8.71
N PRO A 133 2.14 4.78 -8.12
CA PRO A 133 2.39 6.19 -7.87
C PRO A 133 3.51 6.40 -6.85
N CYS A 134 4.31 7.45 -7.06
CA CYS A 134 5.28 7.94 -6.08
C CYS A 134 4.90 9.37 -5.69
N THR A 135 4.82 9.66 -4.39
CA THR A 135 4.58 11.01 -3.91
C THR A 135 5.82 11.89 -4.11
N PRO A 136 5.69 13.21 -4.15
CA PRO A 136 6.84 14.10 -3.95
C PRO A 136 7.43 13.93 -2.54
N TYR A 137 8.57 14.59 -2.28
CA TYR A 137 9.07 14.71 -0.91
C TYR A 137 8.11 15.51 -0.03
N LEU A 138 8.09 15.18 1.26
CA LEU A 138 7.45 16.06 2.26
C LEU A 138 8.15 17.43 2.26
N SER A 139 7.34 18.50 2.37
CA SER A 139 7.91 19.83 2.57
C SER A 139 8.54 19.98 3.96
N ARG A 140 9.41 20.96 4.12
CA ARG A 140 10.01 21.26 5.43
C ARG A 140 8.94 21.50 6.49
N GLU A 141 7.94 22.31 6.16
CA GLU A 141 6.83 22.68 7.06
C GLU A 141 5.99 21.45 7.45
N ALA A 142 5.79 20.50 6.53
CA ALA A 142 5.11 19.24 6.82
C ALA A 142 5.92 18.38 7.81
N VAL A 143 7.22 18.25 7.59
CA VAL A 143 8.12 17.53 8.52
C VAL A 143 8.09 18.15 9.92
N GLU A 144 8.10 19.49 10.02
CA GLU A 144 8.08 20.21 11.31
C GLU A 144 6.73 20.09 12.02
N ARG A 145 5.60 19.92 11.30
CA ARG A 145 4.28 19.68 11.91
C ARG A 145 4.10 18.27 12.46
N GLY A 146 4.71 17.28 11.84
CA GLY A 146 4.59 15.88 12.27
C GLY A 146 4.79 14.92 11.12
N TYR A 147 5.99 14.37 10.99
CA TYR A 147 6.45 13.59 9.83
C TYR A 147 5.49 12.48 9.44
N GLU A 148 5.08 11.64 10.40
CA GLU A 148 4.25 10.46 10.13
C GLU A 148 2.80 10.84 9.79
N LEU A 149 2.26 11.83 10.47
CA LEU A 149 0.91 12.37 10.18
C LEU A 149 0.86 12.95 8.76
N GLU A 150 1.84 13.77 8.42
CA GLU A 150 1.93 14.43 7.12
C GLU A 150 2.30 13.45 6.00
N THR A 151 2.96 12.34 6.30
CA THR A 151 3.13 11.22 5.36
C THR A 151 1.77 10.66 4.95
N GLY A 152 0.88 10.40 5.89
CA GLY A 152 -0.49 9.96 5.60
C GLY A 152 -1.26 10.99 4.77
N ASN A 153 -1.21 12.26 5.16
CA ASN A 153 -1.86 13.36 4.44
C ASN A 153 -1.34 13.48 3.00
N LEU A 154 -0.03 13.35 2.78
CA LEU A 154 0.60 13.41 1.46
C LEU A 154 0.14 12.26 0.55
N ILE A 155 0.03 11.04 1.08
CA ILE A 155 -0.51 9.90 0.34
C ILE A 155 -1.96 10.20 -0.10
N VAL A 156 -2.81 10.63 0.83
CA VAL A 156 -4.21 10.96 0.55
C VAL A 156 -4.32 12.08 -0.48
N GLU A 157 -3.51 13.14 -0.36
CA GLU A 157 -3.48 14.24 -1.31
C GLU A 157 -3.05 13.78 -2.70
N THR A 158 -2.04 12.89 -2.78
CA THR A 158 -1.59 12.28 -4.04
C THR A 158 -2.73 11.52 -4.72
N PHE A 159 -3.50 10.75 -3.96
CA PHE A 159 -4.65 10.03 -4.48
C PHE A 159 -5.78 10.97 -4.93
N ARG A 160 -6.06 12.02 -4.19
CA ARG A 160 -7.07 13.04 -4.56
C ARG A 160 -6.69 13.80 -5.82
N LYS A 161 -5.41 14.10 -6.01
CA LYS A 161 -4.89 14.77 -7.22
C LYS A 161 -4.76 13.83 -8.42
N GLY A 162 -4.90 12.53 -8.22
CA GLY A 162 -4.69 11.52 -9.26
C GLY A 162 -3.24 11.52 -9.75
N LEU A 163 -3.03 11.18 -11.03
CA LEU A 163 -1.69 11.13 -11.61
C LEU A 163 -0.95 12.48 -11.54
N ALA A 164 -1.67 13.61 -11.50
CA ALA A 164 -1.06 14.93 -11.30
C ALA A 164 -0.42 15.09 -9.91
N GLY A 165 -0.78 14.27 -8.95
CA GLY A 165 -0.17 14.25 -7.62
C GLY A 165 1.14 13.46 -7.55
N THR A 166 1.54 12.76 -8.61
CA THR A 166 2.74 11.95 -8.65
C THR A 166 3.95 12.72 -9.20
N VAL A 167 5.16 12.25 -8.90
CA VAL A 167 6.41 12.92 -9.33
C VAL A 167 6.63 12.89 -10.84
N ASP A 168 6.06 11.91 -11.55
CA ASP A 168 6.21 11.76 -12.99
C ASP A 168 5.13 12.52 -13.79
N SER A 169 4.28 13.31 -13.14
CA SER A 169 3.20 14.07 -13.78
C SER A 169 3.68 15.08 -14.83
N HIS A 170 4.97 15.43 -14.82
CA HIS A 170 5.59 16.34 -15.79
C HIS A 170 6.27 15.62 -16.97
N SER A 171 6.41 14.29 -16.93
CA SER A 171 6.85 13.55 -18.10
C SER A 171 5.66 13.36 -19.03
N SER A 172 5.52 14.27 -20.01
CA SER A 172 4.62 14.11 -21.13
C SER A 172 5.01 12.84 -21.87
N VAL A 173 4.38 11.71 -21.56
CA VAL A 173 4.38 10.57 -22.45
C VAL A 173 3.47 10.96 -23.60
N GLU A 174 4.06 11.51 -24.67
CA GLU A 174 3.43 11.61 -25.97
C GLU A 174 3.07 10.19 -26.40
N GLY A 175 1.81 9.81 -26.29
CA GLY A 175 1.35 8.51 -26.74
C GLY A 175 0.23 7.85 -25.96
N SER A 176 -0.09 8.29 -24.74
CA SER A 176 -1.35 7.89 -24.10
C SER A 176 -2.46 8.83 -24.59
N GLY A 177 -3.43 8.30 -25.34
CA GLY A 177 -4.53 9.04 -25.96
C GLY A 177 -5.48 9.74 -24.96
N ILE A 178 -4.95 10.41 -23.93
CA ILE A 178 -5.65 11.34 -23.07
C ILE A 178 -5.28 12.75 -23.53
N SER A 179 -5.75 13.08 -24.73
CA SER A 179 -5.84 14.45 -25.22
C SER A 179 -7.10 15.06 -24.63
N GLY A 180 -6.94 15.96 -23.67
CA GLY A 180 -8.03 16.76 -23.17
C GLY A 180 -7.58 17.52 -21.92
N SER A 181 -7.70 18.84 -21.93
CA SER A 181 -7.71 19.75 -20.78
C SER A 181 -8.80 19.29 -19.79
N GLY A 182 -8.57 18.18 -19.07
CA GLY A 182 -9.52 17.56 -18.16
C GLY A 182 -8.89 17.38 -16.80
N LEU A 183 -9.64 17.66 -15.76
CA LEU A 183 -9.37 17.30 -14.39
C LEU A 183 -8.88 15.84 -14.33
N VAL A 184 -7.66 15.64 -13.89
CA VAL A 184 -7.12 14.27 -13.66
C VAL A 184 -7.98 13.65 -12.57
N ALA A 185 -8.63 12.52 -12.87
CA ALA A 185 -9.50 11.85 -11.92
C ALA A 185 -8.71 11.39 -10.69
N PRO A 186 -9.28 11.47 -9.48
CA PRO A 186 -8.69 10.89 -8.28
C PRO A 186 -8.39 9.39 -8.47
N LEU A 187 -7.32 8.91 -7.82
CA LEU A 187 -7.01 7.48 -7.79
C LEU A 187 -7.97 6.78 -6.82
N ASP A 188 -8.47 5.65 -7.26
CA ASP A 188 -9.34 4.79 -6.45
C ASP A 188 -8.48 3.84 -5.60
N PRO A 189 -8.50 3.92 -4.25
CA PRO A 189 -7.71 3.07 -3.38
C PRO A 189 -8.02 1.57 -3.49
N ASP A 190 -9.21 1.19 -3.97
CA ASP A 190 -9.55 -0.22 -4.23
C ASP A 190 -8.87 -0.76 -5.48
N LYS A 191 -8.60 0.11 -6.46
CA LYS A 191 -7.93 -0.26 -7.72
C LYS A 191 -6.42 -0.07 -7.67
N VAL A 192 -5.96 0.92 -6.90
CA VAL A 192 -4.54 1.25 -6.73
C VAL A 192 -4.21 1.04 -5.26
N SER A 193 -3.85 -0.18 -4.89
CA SER A 193 -3.69 -0.62 -3.51
C SER A 193 -2.26 -0.44 -2.96
N MET A 194 -1.45 0.43 -3.59
CA MET A 194 -0.07 0.66 -3.20
C MET A 194 0.46 2.01 -3.68
N VAL A 195 1.47 2.54 -2.96
CA VAL A 195 2.11 3.82 -3.24
C VAL A 195 3.55 3.83 -2.71
N LEU A 196 4.41 4.61 -3.34
CA LEU A 196 5.72 4.97 -2.81
C LEU A 196 5.66 6.37 -2.20
N VAL A 197 6.25 6.55 -1.04
CA VAL A 197 6.49 7.87 -0.44
C VAL A 197 7.89 8.32 -0.80
N GLY A 198 8.01 9.43 -1.52
CA GLY A 198 9.29 9.94 -2.02
C GLY A 198 10.34 10.08 -0.91
N GLY A 199 11.53 9.47 -1.12
CA GLY A 199 12.62 9.44 -0.15
C GLY A 199 12.42 8.56 1.07
N HIS A 200 11.28 7.83 1.20
CA HIS A 200 10.97 7.03 2.37
C HIS A 200 10.81 5.54 2.00
N GLY A 201 9.64 5.15 1.50
CA GLY A 201 9.38 3.74 1.21
C GLY A 201 7.95 3.44 0.80
N PRO A 202 7.62 2.15 0.62
CA PRO A 202 6.32 1.70 0.15
C PRO A 202 5.27 1.64 1.26
N PHE A 203 4.03 1.95 0.90
CA PHE A 203 2.82 1.58 1.61
C PHE A 203 1.94 0.76 0.67
N ALA A 204 1.29 -0.27 1.22
CA ALA A 204 0.28 -1.04 0.50
C ALA A 204 -0.87 -1.42 1.46
N TRP A 205 -2.03 -1.69 0.90
CA TRP A 205 -3.22 -2.01 1.68
C TRP A 205 -4.12 -3.04 1.00
N GLY A 206 -5.16 -3.46 1.69
CA GLY A 206 -6.15 -4.38 1.16
C GLY A 206 -7.28 -4.67 2.14
N PRO A 207 -8.22 -5.56 1.76
CA PRO A 207 -9.41 -5.91 2.56
C PRO A 207 -9.11 -6.77 3.80
N SER A 208 -7.84 -7.04 4.11
CA SER A 208 -7.36 -7.70 5.33
C SER A 208 -5.88 -7.41 5.52
N ALA A 209 -5.35 -7.63 6.73
CA ALA A 209 -3.92 -7.52 7.01
C ALA A 209 -3.09 -8.49 6.14
N ALA A 210 -3.55 -9.73 5.96
CA ALA A 210 -2.90 -10.71 5.08
C ALA A 210 -2.85 -10.24 3.62
N LYS A 211 -3.93 -9.60 3.12
CA LYS A 211 -3.94 -9.06 1.75
C LYS A 211 -3.03 -7.84 1.61
N ALA A 212 -2.91 -7.01 2.65
CA ALA A 212 -1.92 -5.93 2.66
C ALA A 212 -0.50 -6.47 2.54
N VAL A 213 -0.13 -7.52 3.29
CA VAL A 213 1.18 -8.20 3.15
C VAL A 213 1.38 -8.75 1.75
N TYR A 214 0.37 -9.41 1.20
CA TYR A 214 0.42 -9.90 -0.19
C TYR A 214 0.71 -8.76 -1.17
N ASN A 215 -0.01 -7.63 -1.07
CA ASN A 215 0.18 -6.48 -1.95
C ASN A 215 1.56 -5.82 -1.73
N GLY A 216 2.07 -5.77 -0.50
CA GLY A 216 3.44 -5.32 -0.20
C GLY A 216 4.52 -6.22 -0.85
N ALA A 217 4.33 -7.54 -0.83
CA ALA A 217 5.23 -8.48 -1.51
C ALA A 217 5.16 -8.34 -3.04
N VAL A 218 3.98 -8.14 -3.59
CA VAL A 218 3.80 -7.84 -5.01
C VAL A 218 4.50 -6.54 -5.38
N LEU A 219 4.34 -5.48 -4.57
CA LEU A 219 4.98 -4.18 -4.79
C LEU A 219 6.50 -4.31 -4.86
N GLU A 220 7.12 -5.03 -3.93
CA GLU A 220 8.57 -5.26 -3.95
C GLU A 220 9.00 -6.03 -5.21
N GLU A 221 8.26 -7.07 -5.60
CA GLU A 221 8.63 -7.89 -6.76
C GLU A 221 8.45 -7.13 -8.08
N ILE A 222 7.38 -6.35 -8.27
CA ILE A 222 7.23 -5.53 -9.48
C ILE A 222 8.23 -4.38 -9.52
N ALA A 223 8.62 -3.82 -8.37
CA ALA A 223 9.70 -2.85 -8.26
C ALA A 223 11.03 -3.45 -8.72
N ARG A 224 11.34 -4.68 -8.28
CA ARG A 224 12.52 -5.43 -8.69
C ARG A 224 12.52 -5.71 -10.20
N MET A 225 11.41 -6.24 -10.72
CA MET A 225 11.26 -6.52 -12.16
C MET A 225 11.44 -5.25 -12.98
N ALA A 226 10.85 -4.12 -12.59
CA ALA A 226 10.97 -2.87 -13.31
C ALA A 226 12.42 -2.33 -13.30
N ALA A 227 13.13 -2.42 -12.19
CA ALA A 227 14.53 -2.02 -12.10
C ALA A 227 15.42 -2.87 -13.03
N LEU A 228 15.23 -4.19 -13.01
CA LEU A 228 15.96 -5.12 -13.92
C LEU A 228 15.61 -4.90 -15.40
N THR A 229 14.34 -4.60 -15.70
CA THR A 229 13.91 -4.26 -17.07
C THR A 229 14.69 -3.07 -17.62
N LEU A 230 14.83 -2.00 -16.82
CA LEU A 230 15.57 -0.80 -17.21
C LEU A 230 17.09 -1.03 -17.28
N GLN A 231 17.63 -1.98 -16.52
CA GLN A 231 19.03 -2.40 -16.67
C GLN A 231 19.27 -3.15 -17.99
N ILE A 232 18.32 -3.98 -18.43
CA ILE A 232 18.38 -4.72 -19.68
C ILE A 232 18.12 -3.81 -20.88
N ASN A 233 17.09 -2.96 -20.77
CA ASN A 233 16.70 -1.98 -21.79
C ASN A 233 16.32 -0.65 -21.14
N PRO A 234 17.23 0.34 -21.09
CA PRO A 234 16.94 1.66 -20.52
C PRO A 234 15.80 2.42 -21.22
N SER A 235 15.47 2.04 -22.46
CA SER A 235 14.39 2.65 -23.27
C SER A 235 13.13 1.78 -23.28
N ALA A 236 12.96 0.86 -22.33
CA ALA A 236 11.77 0.01 -22.27
C ALA A 236 10.49 0.87 -22.17
N MET A 237 9.52 0.55 -23.03
CA MET A 237 8.22 1.23 -23.05
C MET A 237 7.23 0.52 -22.11
N PRO A 238 6.30 1.25 -21.49
CA PRO A 238 5.21 0.65 -20.73
C PRO A 238 4.40 -0.37 -21.56
N LEU A 239 3.76 -1.30 -20.86
CA LEU A 239 2.90 -2.30 -21.48
C LEU A 239 1.73 -1.62 -22.19
N PRO A 240 1.37 -2.02 -23.43
CA PRO A 240 0.24 -1.45 -24.15
C PRO A 240 -1.09 -1.61 -23.42
N ASP A 241 -1.93 -0.59 -23.43
CA ASP A 241 -3.20 -0.51 -22.67
C ASP A 241 -4.12 -1.70 -22.93
N TYR A 242 -4.21 -2.23 -24.15
CA TYR A 242 -5.07 -3.38 -24.44
C TYR A 242 -4.60 -4.66 -23.71
N ILE A 243 -3.29 -4.81 -23.45
CA ILE A 243 -2.75 -5.91 -22.65
C ILE A 243 -3.01 -5.65 -21.16
N VAL A 244 -2.78 -4.41 -20.68
CA VAL A 244 -3.09 -4.00 -19.31
C VAL A 244 -4.55 -4.30 -18.99
N ASN A 245 -5.47 -3.82 -19.82
CA ASN A 245 -6.91 -4.04 -19.64
C ASN A 245 -7.26 -5.54 -19.62
N LYS A 246 -6.72 -6.34 -20.54
CA LYS A 246 -6.95 -7.78 -20.56
C LYS A 246 -6.53 -8.45 -19.25
N HIS A 247 -5.34 -8.12 -18.75
CA HIS A 247 -4.79 -8.72 -17.54
C HIS A 247 -5.51 -8.25 -16.27
N TYR A 248 -5.81 -6.97 -16.17
CA TYR A 248 -6.55 -6.44 -15.04
C TYR A 248 -7.97 -7.03 -14.95
N GLN A 249 -8.71 -7.00 -16.04
CA GLN A 249 -10.09 -7.48 -16.10
C GLN A 249 -10.24 -8.98 -15.79
N ARG A 250 -9.28 -9.82 -16.16
CA ARG A 250 -9.34 -11.25 -15.87
C ARG A 250 -9.32 -11.58 -14.37
N LYS A 251 -8.85 -10.65 -13.52
CA LYS A 251 -8.79 -10.79 -12.05
C LYS A 251 -9.80 -9.93 -11.31
N HIS A 252 -10.11 -8.76 -11.86
CA HIS A 252 -10.88 -7.72 -11.16
C HIS A 252 -12.17 -7.33 -11.89
N GLY A 253 -12.36 -7.81 -13.11
CA GLY A 253 -13.56 -7.52 -13.91
C GLY A 253 -14.78 -8.33 -13.47
N PRO A 254 -15.97 -7.97 -13.99
CA PRO A 254 -17.21 -8.68 -13.69
C PRO A 254 -17.19 -10.15 -14.13
N ASP A 255 -16.40 -10.47 -15.18
CA ASP A 255 -16.21 -11.82 -15.70
C ASP A 255 -14.83 -12.40 -15.33
N ALA A 256 -14.35 -12.11 -14.12
CA ALA A 256 -13.06 -12.60 -13.65
C ALA A 256 -13.02 -14.14 -13.65
N TYR A 257 -12.00 -14.72 -14.30
CA TYR A 257 -11.85 -16.18 -14.46
C TYR A 257 -10.52 -16.71 -13.89
N TYR A 258 -9.69 -15.83 -13.31
CA TYR A 258 -8.42 -16.24 -12.73
C TYR A 258 -8.62 -16.75 -11.29
N GLY A 259 -8.03 -17.90 -11.01
CA GLY A 259 -8.12 -18.56 -9.71
C GLY A 259 -9.07 -19.76 -9.71
N GLN A 260 -9.29 -20.33 -8.53
CA GLN A 260 -10.23 -21.44 -8.37
C GLN A 260 -11.65 -20.87 -8.29
N THR A 261 -12.52 -21.30 -9.19
CA THR A 261 -13.97 -21.10 -9.01
C THR A 261 -14.43 -21.96 -7.84
N SER A 262 -15.25 -21.40 -6.93
CA SER A 262 -15.91 -22.22 -5.89
C SER A 262 -16.57 -23.42 -6.57
N PRO A 263 -16.46 -24.65 -6.01
CA PRO A 263 -17.12 -25.82 -6.59
C PRO A 263 -18.60 -25.49 -6.76
N VAL A 264 -19.08 -25.57 -8.00
CA VAL A 264 -20.52 -25.49 -8.28
C VAL A 264 -21.15 -26.60 -7.45
N SER A 265 -21.94 -26.23 -6.42
CA SER A 265 -22.74 -27.19 -5.70
C SER A 265 -23.65 -27.85 -6.71
N SER A 266 -23.33 -29.08 -7.11
CA SER A 266 -24.19 -29.93 -7.89
C SER A 266 -25.52 -30.05 -7.14
N LYS A 267 -26.57 -29.47 -7.71
CA LYS A 267 -27.96 -29.71 -7.32
C LYS A 267 -28.38 -31.10 -7.74
#